data_a80994a8060c9c32cfa115d47cefa3d3
#
_entry.id   a80994a8060c9c32cfa115d47cefa3d3
#
_cell.length_a   1.000
_cell.length_b   1.000
_cell.length_c   1.000
_cell.angle_alpha   90.00
_cell.angle_beta   90.00
_cell.angle_gamma   90.00
#
_symmetry.space_group_name_H-M   'P 1'
#
loop_
_entity.id
_entity.type
_entity.pdbx_description
1 polymer ?
#
loop_
_entity_poly.entity_id
_entity_poly.type
_entity_poly.pdbx_seq_one_letter_code
_entity_poly.pdbx_strand_id
1 'polypeptide(L)'
;LWSIDKFTGAATDIGYTGERVSEDLQSMEFDHETNTLYWAGYNFWGTINTSTGAAEGISKLGNYAQVVGLYIPFKKTNPNAPAEISDLQITPGANGELSAELSWTNPSLTFGGNKLTNLTKIEIYRNEQLVHEITNPTIGEKSNWQDTGIQQNGSVVYRITAINNEGTSSTTAQAIFIGRDVPAG
;
A
#
# COMPACT_ATOMS: atom_id res chain seq x y z
N LEU A 1 -3.06 -6.68 19.94
CA LEU A 1 -2.85 -6.24 18.55
C LEU A 1 -3.84 -5.12 18.20
N TRP A 2 -3.36 -4.10 17.53
CA TRP A 2 -4.17 -2.98 17.03
C TRP A 2 -3.94 -2.83 15.54
N SER A 3 -4.99 -2.51 14.80
CA SER A 3 -4.86 -1.98 13.44
C SER A 3 -4.88 -0.46 13.50
N ILE A 4 -4.11 0.18 12.62
CA ILE A 4 -4.08 1.64 12.51
C ILE A 4 -4.47 2.00 11.07
N ASP A 5 -5.50 2.80 10.93
CA ASP A 5 -5.85 3.38 9.65
C ASP A 5 -4.73 4.34 9.22
N LYS A 6 -4.05 4.01 8.13
CA LYS A 6 -2.88 4.77 7.65
C LYS A 6 -3.21 6.19 7.17
N PHE A 7 -4.49 6.51 6.95
CA PHE A 7 -4.92 7.82 6.46
C PHE A 7 -5.39 8.73 7.59
N THR A 8 -6.07 8.15 8.58
CA THR A 8 -6.66 8.92 9.70
C THR A 8 -5.87 8.80 10.98
N GLY A 9 -5.01 7.78 11.10
CA GLY A 9 -4.33 7.41 12.34
C GLY A 9 -5.24 6.74 13.37
N ALA A 10 -6.51 6.50 13.03
CA ALA A 10 -7.45 5.85 13.93
C ALA A 10 -6.99 4.42 14.25
N ALA A 11 -6.96 4.09 15.53
CA ALA A 11 -6.58 2.77 16.02
C ALA A 11 -7.83 1.95 16.39
N THR A 12 -7.84 0.68 15.97
CA THR A 12 -8.90 -0.29 16.32
C THR A 12 -8.28 -1.48 17.03
N ASP A 13 -8.80 -1.83 18.18
CA ASP A 13 -8.37 -3.02 18.91
C ASP A 13 -8.85 -4.28 18.18
N ILE A 14 -7.90 -5.17 17.85
CA ILE A 14 -8.17 -6.47 17.23
C ILE A 14 -8.27 -7.55 18.31
N GLY A 15 -7.42 -7.48 19.32
CA GLY A 15 -7.42 -8.43 20.42
C GLY A 15 -6.06 -8.65 21.08
N TYR A 16 -6.10 -9.47 22.14
CA TYR A 16 -4.93 -9.78 22.95
C TYR A 16 -4.10 -10.91 22.32
N THR A 17 -2.77 -10.76 22.32
CA THR A 17 -1.86 -11.75 21.71
C THR A 17 -1.78 -13.05 22.49
N GLY A 18 -2.07 -13.03 23.79
CA GLY A 18 -1.92 -14.19 24.67
C GLY A 18 -0.50 -14.39 25.18
N GLU A 19 0.50 -13.83 24.53
CA GLU A 19 1.89 -13.93 24.92
C GLU A 19 2.36 -12.68 25.69
N ARG A 20 3.15 -12.88 26.72
CA ARG A 20 3.90 -11.82 27.40
C ARG A 20 5.27 -11.71 26.78
N VAL A 21 5.45 -10.69 25.96
CA VAL A 21 6.77 -10.23 25.60
C VAL A 21 7.14 -9.17 26.63
N SER A 22 8.30 -9.27 27.26
CA SER A 22 8.76 -8.24 28.20
C SER A 22 8.87 -6.89 27.48
N GLU A 23 9.03 -5.79 28.23
CA GLU A 23 9.13 -4.40 27.72
C GLU A 23 10.33 -4.19 26.77
N ASP A 24 11.00 -5.26 26.33
CA ASP A 24 12.15 -5.25 25.46
C ASP A 24 11.78 -5.03 23.98
N LEU A 25 12.80 -4.82 23.18
CA LEU A 25 12.68 -4.60 21.75
C LEU A 25 11.99 -5.78 21.07
N GLN A 26 11.00 -5.45 20.23
CA GLN A 26 10.24 -6.40 19.45
C GLN A 26 10.02 -5.87 18.03
N SER A 27 9.80 -6.76 17.08
CA SER A 27 9.54 -6.40 15.70
C SER A 27 8.47 -7.29 15.10
N MET A 28 7.70 -6.70 14.20
CA MET A 28 6.68 -7.38 13.40
C MET A 28 6.91 -7.09 11.93
N GLU A 29 6.65 -8.09 11.09
CA GLU A 29 6.72 -7.95 9.65
C GLU A 29 5.72 -8.87 8.97
N PHE A 30 5.11 -8.39 7.89
CA PHE A 30 4.23 -9.19 7.05
C PHE A 30 5.01 -9.96 5.99
N ASP A 31 4.76 -11.27 5.92
CA ASP A 31 4.98 -12.01 4.69
C ASP A 31 3.80 -11.73 3.74
N HIS A 32 4.02 -10.92 2.76
CA HIS A 32 2.98 -10.51 1.80
C HIS A 32 2.62 -11.62 0.79
N GLU A 33 3.42 -12.69 0.66
CA GLU A 33 3.06 -13.84 -0.17
C GLU A 33 1.99 -14.70 0.49
N THR A 34 2.13 -14.92 1.79
CA THR A 34 1.24 -15.79 2.57
C THR A 34 0.21 -14.99 3.38
N ASN A 35 0.33 -13.65 3.39
CA ASN A 35 -0.44 -12.74 4.24
C ASN A 35 -0.35 -13.09 5.73
N THR A 36 0.84 -13.54 6.15
CA THR A 36 1.13 -13.96 7.52
C THR A 36 1.89 -12.87 8.26
N LEU A 37 1.38 -12.43 9.41
CA LEU A 37 2.09 -11.50 10.29
C LEU A 37 3.02 -12.28 11.21
N TYR A 38 4.32 -12.08 11.07
CA TYR A 38 5.34 -12.63 11.97
C TYR A 38 5.66 -11.64 13.08
N TRP A 39 5.95 -12.19 14.26
CA TRP A 39 6.33 -11.43 15.44
C TRP A 39 7.52 -12.04 16.13
N ALA A 40 8.52 -11.22 16.44
CA ALA A 40 9.73 -11.61 17.16
C ALA A 40 9.97 -10.63 18.30
N GLY A 41 10.26 -11.16 19.47
CA GLY A 41 10.65 -10.35 20.63
C GLY A 41 11.04 -11.23 21.79
N TYR A 42 12.01 -10.78 22.56
CA TYR A 42 12.57 -11.48 23.71
C TYR A 42 12.73 -12.99 23.50
N ASN A 43 12.10 -13.88 23.96
CA ASN A 43 12.21 -15.34 23.72
C ASN A 43 11.14 -15.88 22.77
N PHE A 44 10.40 -15.02 22.08
CA PHE A 44 9.29 -15.42 21.25
C PHE A 44 9.62 -15.23 19.77
N TRP A 45 9.32 -16.25 18.98
CA TRP A 45 9.21 -16.23 17.54
C TRP A 45 7.94 -16.94 17.12
N GLY A 46 7.06 -16.26 16.43
CA GLY A 46 5.77 -16.80 16.05
C GLY A 46 5.02 -15.95 15.05
N THR A 47 3.74 -16.27 14.88
CA THR A 47 2.80 -15.56 14.04
C THR A 47 1.68 -14.93 14.87
N ILE A 48 1.00 -13.95 14.30
CA ILE A 48 -0.19 -13.34 14.89
C ILE A 48 -1.35 -13.50 13.93
N ASN A 49 -2.47 -14.00 14.44
CA ASN A 49 -3.72 -13.99 13.71
C ASN A 49 -4.28 -12.56 13.64
N THR A 50 -4.29 -11.98 12.45
CA THR A 50 -4.68 -10.58 12.25
C THR A 50 -6.17 -10.30 12.43
N SER A 51 -7.01 -11.35 12.55
CA SER A 51 -8.45 -11.21 12.81
C SER A 51 -8.81 -11.31 14.29
N THR A 52 -7.98 -11.97 15.10
CA THR A 52 -8.27 -12.20 16.53
C THR A 52 -7.23 -11.60 17.46
N GLY A 53 -6.08 -11.20 16.95
CA GLY A 53 -4.93 -10.76 17.73
C GLY A 53 -4.09 -11.89 18.32
N ALA A 54 -4.59 -13.14 18.37
CA ALA A 54 -3.91 -14.25 19.04
C ALA A 54 -2.56 -14.60 18.39
N ALA A 55 -1.53 -14.79 19.22
CA ALA A 55 -0.22 -15.22 18.77
C ALA A 55 -0.08 -16.74 18.85
N GLU A 56 0.66 -17.33 17.91
CA GLU A 56 1.03 -18.73 17.88
C GLU A 56 2.55 -18.86 17.78
N GLY A 57 3.15 -19.51 18.79
CA GLY A 57 4.59 -19.68 18.87
C GLY A 57 5.11 -20.74 17.89
N ILE A 58 6.09 -20.37 17.08
CA ILE A 58 6.83 -21.28 16.19
C ILE A 58 8.03 -21.88 16.94
N SER A 59 8.81 -21.01 17.62
CA SER A 59 9.97 -21.42 18.38
C SER A 59 10.33 -20.38 19.45
N LYS A 60 11.29 -20.75 20.32
CA LYS A 60 11.89 -19.80 21.26
C LYS A 60 13.18 -19.24 20.68
N LEU A 61 13.33 -17.93 20.75
CA LEU A 61 14.61 -17.28 20.53
C LEU A 61 15.49 -17.52 21.76
N GLY A 62 16.66 -18.14 21.59
CA GLY A 62 17.53 -18.46 22.71
C GLY A 62 18.25 -17.24 23.29
N ASN A 63 18.70 -17.37 24.56
CA ASN A 63 19.64 -16.45 25.23
C ASN A 63 19.17 -14.96 25.27
N TYR A 64 17.92 -14.71 25.58
CA TYR A 64 17.41 -13.32 25.71
C TYR A 64 17.65 -12.46 24.46
N ALA A 65 17.53 -13.06 23.28
CA ALA A 65 17.74 -12.34 22.03
C ALA A 65 16.77 -11.16 21.89
N GLN A 66 17.32 -9.98 21.71
CA GLN A 66 16.55 -8.79 21.35
C GLN A 66 16.43 -8.69 19.84
N VAL A 67 15.21 -8.61 19.32
CA VAL A 67 14.97 -8.43 17.89
C VAL A 67 14.65 -6.97 17.62
N VAL A 68 15.63 -6.27 17.05
CA VAL A 68 15.53 -4.84 16.73
C VAL A 68 14.94 -4.57 15.36
N GLY A 69 14.79 -5.59 14.52
CA GLY A 69 14.18 -5.50 13.20
C GLY A 69 13.96 -6.89 12.61
N LEU A 70 12.80 -7.08 12.02
CA LEU A 70 12.44 -8.24 11.22
C LEU A 70 12.23 -7.76 9.79
N TYR A 71 12.78 -8.49 8.85
CA TYR A 71 12.62 -8.21 7.43
C TYR A 71 12.31 -9.50 6.69
N ILE A 72 11.19 -9.53 6.00
CA ILE A 72 10.79 -10.62 5.11
C ILE A 72 10.89 -10.06 3.68
N PRO A 73 11.79 -10.60 2.84
CA PRO A 73 11.93 -10.11 1.48
C PRO A 73 10.62 -10.28 0.71
N PHE A 74 10.17 -9.21 0.09
CA PHE A 74 9.08 -9.32 -0.88
C PHE A 74 9.51 -10.22 -2.05
N LYS A 75 8.57 -11.00 -2.57
CA LYS A 75 8.77 -11.63 -3.85
C LYS A 75 9.09 -10.54 -4.87
N LYS A 76 10.21 -10.68 -5.55
CA LYS A 76 10.54 -9.74 -6.62
C LYS A 76 9.38 -9.73 -7.61
N THR A 77 8.85 -8.55 -7.89
CA THR A 77 7.92 -8.34 -9.01
C THR A 77 8.46 -9.06 -10.22
N ASN A 78 7.62 -9.78 -10.96
CA ASN A 78 8.05 -10.46 -12.18
C ASN A 78 8.83 -9.47 -13.06
N PRO A 79 10.06 -9.76 -13.46
CA PRO A 79 10.87 -8.83 -14.24
C PRO A 79 10.22 -8.42 -15.57
N ASN A 80 9.25 -9.19 -16.04
CA ASN A 80 8.46 -8.89 -17.24
C ASN A 80 7.15 -8.13 -16.95
N ALA A 81 6.78 -7.93 -15.68
CA ALA A 81 5.68 -7.05 -15.31
C ALA A 81 6.02 -5.60 -15.66
N PRO A 82 5.03 -4.70 -15.83
CA PRO A 82 5.29 -3.29 -16.11
C PRO A 82 6.14 -2.65 -15.02
N ALA A 83 6.98 -1.70 -15.37
CA ALA A 83 7.61 -0.80 -14.40
C ALA A 83 6.56 0.11 -13.75
N GLU A 84 6.96 0.87 -12.74
CA GLU A 84 6.08 1.83 -12.07
C GLU A 84 5.56 2.91 -13.03
N ILE A 85 4.38 3.41 -12.69
CA ILE A 85 3.84 4.65 -13.23
C ILE A 85 4.79 5.80 -12.83
N SER A 86 5.12 6.67 -13.75
CA SER A 86 5.95 7.85 -13.49
C SER A 86 5.17 9.16 -13.64
N ASP A 87 5.78 10.25 -13.14
CA ASP A 87 5.29 11.63 -13.27
C ASP A 87 3.85 11.82 -12.75
N LEU A 88 3.44 11.07 -11.73
CA LEU A 88 2.12 11.23 -11.13
C LEU A 88 2.00 12.64 -10.54
N GLN A 89 1.03 13.38 -11.05
CA GLN A 89 0.61 14.68 -10.55
C GLN A 89 -0.87 14.60 -10.19
N ILE A 90 -1.24 15.16 -9.05
CA ILE A 90 -2.63 15.27 -8.62
C ILE A 90 -2.92 16.71 -8.28
N THR A 91 -3.91 17.28 -8.98
CA THR A 91 -4.34 18.66 -8.77
C THR A 91 -5.77 18.64 -8.20
N PRO A 92 -5.98 19.16 -6.98
CA PRO A 92 -7.32 19.25 -6.40
C PRO A 92 -8.17 20.25 -7.15
N GLY A 93 -9.49 20.06 -7.15
CA GLY A 93 -10.45 20.97 -7.75
C GLY A 93 -10.33 22.39 -7.21
N ALA A 94 -10.50 23.36 -8.10
CA ALA A 94 -10.38 24.77 -7.76
C ALA A 94 -11.48 25.19 -6.75
N ASN A 95 -11.18 26.18 -5.91
CA ASN A 95 -12.13 26.76 -4.95
C ASN A 95 -12.76 25.75 -3.97
N GLY A 96 -12.06 24.63 -3.71
CA GLY A 96 -12.54 23.58 -2.82
C GLY A 96 -13.61 22.67 -3.44
N GLU A 97 -13.63 22.57 -4.75
CA GLU A 97 -14.45 21.59 -5.46
C GLU A 97 -14.05 20.16 -5.07
N LEU A 98 -15.02 19.27 -4.89
CA LEU A 98 -14.80 17.88 -4.56
C LEU A 98 -14.43 17.07 -5.81
N SER A 99 -13.30 17.43 -6.39
CA SER A 99 -12.73 16.81 -7.59
C SER A 99 -11.21 16.78 -7.53
N ALA A 100 -10.60 15.95 -8.33
CA ALA A 100 -9.16 15.91 -8.53
C ALA A 100 -8.84 15.55 -9.98
N GLU A 101 -7.86 16.22 -10.57
CA GLU A 101 -7.28 15.84 -11.85
C GLU A 101 -5.97 15.08 -11.59
N LEU A 102 -5.88 13.87 -12.13
CA LEU A 102 -4.69 13.04 -12.09
C LEU A 102 -4.05 13.02 -13.47
N SER A 103 -2.74 13.14 -13.54
CA SER A 103 -1.97 12.93 -14.76
C SER A 103 -0.72 12.12 -14.45
N TRP A 104 -0.29 11.29 -15.38
CA TRP A 104 0.87 10.40 -15.21
C TRP A 104 1.42 9.98 -16.57
N THR A 105 2.59 9.30 -16.55
CA THR A 105 3.15 8.65 -17.72
C THR A 105 3.03 7.12 -17.56
N ASN A 106 2.45 6.46 -18.56
CA ASN A 106 2.35 5.01 -18.62
C ASN A 106 3.75 4.40 -18.74
N PRO A 107 4.02 3.22 -18.14
CA PRO A 107 5.33 2.59 -18.23
C PRO A 107 5.68 2.25 -19.68
N SER A 108 6.94 2.48 -20.06
CA SER A 108 7.53 2.06 -21.34
C SER A 108 8.49 0.90 -21.20
N LEU A 109 8.85 0.57 -19.95
CA LEU A 109 9.76 -0.52 -19.60
C LEU A 109 9.05 -1.53 -18.71
N THR A 110 9.61 -2.72 -18.66
CA THR A 110 9.28 -3.72 -17.65
C THR A 110 10.04 -3.43 -16.35
N PHE A 111 9.65 -4.07 -15.25
CA PHE A 111 10.36 -4.00 -13.98
C PHE A 111 11.83 -4.42 -14.11
N GLY A 112 12.16 -5.36 -15.00
CA GLY A 112 13.52 -5.79 -15.32
C GLY A 112 14.28 -4.84 -16.24
N GLY A 113 13.70 -3.69 -16.64
CA GLY A 113 14.35 -2.68 -17.47
C GLY A 113 14.30 -2.96 -18.98
N ASN A 114 13.61 -4.00 -19.43
CA ASN A 114 13.41 -4.28 -20.83
C ASN A 114 12.26 -3.44 -21.40
N LYS A 115 12.22 -3.28 -22.73
CA LYS A 115 11.11 -2.60 -23.39
C LYS A 115 9.80 -3.33 -23.12
N LEU A 116 8.79 -2.59 -22.62
CA LEU A 116 7.44 -3.12 -22.44
C LEU A 116 6.77 -3.29 -23.81
N THR A 117 6.17 -4.44 -24.05
CA THR A 117 5.51 -4.77 -25.32
C THR A 117 4.01 -5.01 -25.14
N ASN A 118 3.55 -5.14 -23.91
CA ASN A 118 2.15 -5.37 -23.59
C ASN A 118 1.77 -4.62 -22.31
N LEU A 119 0.68 -3.88 -22.38
CA LEU A 119 0.07 -3.18 -21.24
C LEU A 119 -1.44 -3.34 -21.37
N THR A 120 -2.03 -4.15 -20.50
CA THR A 120 -3.45 -4.53 -20.62
C THR A 120 -4.34 -3.55 -19.87
N LYS A 121 -3.84 -2.96 -18.76
CA LYS A 121 -4.68 -2.21 -17.86
C LYS A 121 -3.89 -1.22 -17.02
N ILE A 122 -4.51 -0.07 -16.72
CA ILE A 122 -4.16 0.81 -15.61
C ILE A 122 -5.35 0.83 -14.64
N GLU A 123 -5.09 0.62 -13.38
CA GLU A 123 -6.08 0.72 -12.31
C GLU A 123 -5.78 1.89 -11.39
N ILE A 124 -6.80 2.69 -11.09
CA ILE A 124 -6.71 3.83 -10.18
C ILE A 124 -7.60 3.56 -8.98
N TYR A 125 -7.00 3.62 -7.81
CA TYR A 125 -7.66 3.44 -6.53
C TYR A 125 -7.66 4.76 -5.77
N ARG A 126 -8.75 5.04 -5.08
CA ARG A 126 -8.88 6.10 -4.08
C ARG A 126 -9.20 5.47 -2.73
N ASN A 127 -8.33 5.68 -1.73
CA ASN A 127 -8.45 5.06 -0.39
C ASN A 127 -8.73 3.55 -0.48
N GLU A 128 -7.93 2.83 -1.29
CA GLU A 128 -8.00 1.38 -1.57
C GLU A 128 -9.25 0.89 -2.33
N GLN A 129 -10.17 1.79 -2.71
CA GLN A 129 -11.29 1.46 -3.59
C GLN A 129 -10.92 1.71 -5.04
N LEU A 130 -11.16 0.73 -5.91
CA LEU A 130 -11.03 0.93 -7.36
C LEU A 130 -12.07 1.97 -7.82
N VAL A 131 -11.60 3.09 -8.36
CA VAL A 131 -12.45 4.18 -8.83
C VAL A 131 -12.42 4.37 -10.34
N HIS A 132 -11.36 3.89 -11.00
CA HIS A 132 -11.25 3.97 -12.45
C HIS A 132 -10.34 2.89 -13.01
N GLU A 133 -10.63 2.45 -14.24
CA GLU A 133 -9.86 1.48 -14.99
C GLU A 133 -9.72 1.93 -16.45
N ILE A 134 -8.51 1.86 -16.99
CA ILE A 134 -8.22 2.11 -18.40
C ILE A 134 -7.77 0.80 -19.01
N THR A 135 -8.49 0.30 -19.99
CA THR A 135 -8.15 -0.92 -20.72
C THR A 135 -7.31 -0.61 -21.95
N ASN A 136 -6.31 -1.44 -22.21
CA ASN A 136 -5.37 -1.32 -23.33
C ASN A 136 -4.75 0.10 -23.47
N PRO A 137 -4.19 0.66 -22.39
CA PRO A 137 -3.58 1.99 -22.44
C PRO A 137 -2.35 1.97 -23.35
N THR A 138 -2.04 3.09 -23.97
CA THR A 138 -0.86 3.21 -24.83
C THR A 138 0.42 3.22 -23.99
N ILE A 139 1.37 2.36 -24.33
CA ILE A 139 2.66 2.23 -23.67
C ILE A 139 3.46 3.52 -23.79
N GLY A 140 3.97 4.05 -22.67
CA GLY A 140 4.85 5.22 -22.62
C GLY A 140 4.16 6.56 -22.86
N GLU A 141 2.85 6.59 -23.07
CA GLU A 141 2.10 7.83 -23.25
C GLU A 141 1.70 8.50 -21.93
N LYS A 142 1.54 9.82 -21.97
CA LYS A 142 0.91 10.56 -20.89
C LYS A 142 -0.60 10.32 -20.91
N SER A 143 -1.12 10.02 -19.74
CA SER A 143 -2.54 9.81 -19.50
C SER A 143 -3.05 10.76 -18.43
N ASN A 144 -4.34 11.03 -18.45
CA ASN A 144 -5.02 11.80 -17.41
C ASN A 144 -6.40 11.23 -17.11
N TRP A 145 -6.91 11.56 -15.94
CA TRP A 145 -8.27 11.23 -15.53
C TRP A 145 -8.73 12.21 -14.46
N GLN A 146 -10.01 12.59 -14.52
CA GLN A 146 -10.63 13.47 -13.53
C GLN A 146 -11.55 12.66 -12.62
N ASP A 147 -11.27 12.70 -11.32
CA ASP A 147 -12.13 12.14 -10.30
C ASP A 147 -13.16 13.19 -9.85
N THR A 148 -14.42 12.96 -10.18
CA THR A 148 -15.57 13.76 -9.75
C THR A 148 -16.45 13.02 -8.74
N GLY A 149 -16.02 11.84 -8.30
CA GLY A 149 -16.76 10.96 -7.39
C GLY A 149 -16.47 11.18 -5.90
N ILE A 150 -15.75 12.25 -5.53
CA ILE A 150 -15.39 12.56 -4.15
C ILE A 150 -16.62 13.11 -3.41
N GLN A 151 -16.94 12.51 -2.25
CA GLN A 151 -18.21 12.83 -1.56
C GLN A 151 -18.06 13.85 -0.43
N GLN A 152 -16.86 14.05 0.10
CA GLN A 152 -16.61 14.92 1.27
C GLN A 152 -15.17 15.44 1.28
N ASN A 153 -14.99 16.55 1.98
CA ASN A 153 -13.67 17.13 2.23
C ASN A 153 -12.78 16.15 3.00
N GLY A 154 -11.51 16.15 2.71
CA GLY A 154 -10.54 15.40 3.50
C GLY A 154 -9.32 14.96 2.70
N SER A 155 -8.42 14.30 3.40
CA SER A 155 -7.27 13.66 2.78
C SER A 155 -7.69 12.39 2.06
N VAL A 156 -7.24 12.24 0.83
CA VAL A 156 -7.39 11.03 0.03
C VAL A 156 -6.03 10.56 -0.43
N VAL A 157 -5.89 9.26 -0.61
CA VAL A 157 -4.69 8.67 -1.21
C VAL A 157 -5.09 8.02 -2.52
N TYR A 158 -4.49 8.50 -3.60
CA TYR A 158 -4.59 7.83 -4.89
C TYR A 158 -3.44 6.85 -5.05
N ARG A 159 -3.76 5.69 -5.58
CA ARG A 159 -2.83 4.63 -5.93
C ARG A 159 -3.08 4.22 -7.37
N ILE A 160 -2.02 4.18 -8.17
CA ILE A 160 -2.10 3.77 -9.57
C ILE A 160 -1.20 2.56 -9.80
N THR A 161 -1.70 1.56 -10.51
CA THR A 161 -0.96 0.37 -10.91
C THR A 161 -1.12 0.09 -12.39
N ALA A 162 -0.06 -0.40 -13.01
CA ALA A 162 -0.05 -0.88 -14.39
C ALA A 162 -0.03 -2.41 -14.42
N ILE A 163 -0.77 -3.02 -15.33
CA ILE A 163 -0.95 -4.47 -15.39
C ILE A 163 -0.71 -4.96 -16.81
N ASN A 164 -0.01 -6.07 -16.94
CA ASN A 164 0.08 -6.87 -18.14
C ASN A 164 -0.18 -8.36 -17.84
N ASN A 165 0.02 -9.23 -18.81
CA ASN A 165 -0.19 -10.68 -18.64
C ASN A 165 0.83 -11.34 -17.70
N GLU A 166 1.95 -10.66 -17.41
CA GLU A 166 3.05 -11.17 -16.58
C GLU A 166 2.93 -10.72 -15.12
N GLY A 167 2.08 -9.74 -14.85
CA GLY A 167 1.85 -9.25 -13.49
C GLY A 167 1.51 -7.77 -13.40
N THR A 168 1.54 -7.28 -12.16
CA THR A 168 1.23 -5.90 -11.80
C THR A 168 2.52 -5.16 -11.47
N SER A 169 2.60 -3.89 -11.86
CA SER A 169 3.69 -2.99 -11.46
C SER A 169 3.73 -2.79 -9.95
N SER A 170 4.83 -2.26 -9.46
CA SER A 170 4.84 -1.60 -8.16
C SER A 170 3.81 -0.47 -8.15
N THR A 171 3.35 -0.11 -6.96
CA THR A 171 2.34 0.92 -6.79
C THR A 171 2.97 2.30 -6.67
N THR A 172 2.53 3.23 -7.49
CA THR A 172 2.78 4.66 -7.27
C THR A 172 1.60 5.24 -6.50
N ALA A 173 1.87 5.85 -5.34
CA ALA A 173 0.83 6.40 -4.47
C ALA A 173 1.16 7.82 -4.03
N GLN A 174 0.13 8.67 -3.92
CA GLN A 174 0.24 10.05 -3.46
C GLN A 174 -0.98 10.43 -2.63
N ALA A 175 -0.73 11.04 -1.46
CA ALA A 175 -1.77 11.62 -0.61
C ALA A 175 -1.99 13.10 -0.98
N ILE A 176 -3.27 13.54 -0.95
CA ILE A 176 -3.64 14.92 -1.20
C ILE A 176 -4.89 15.29 -0.40
N PHE A 177 -5.02 16.56 -0.03
CA PHE A 177 -6.25 17.10 0.58
C PHE A 177 -7.17 17.63 -0.52
N ILE A 178 -8.44 17.23 -0.47
CA ILE A 178 -9.49 17.64 -1.42
C ILE A 178 -10.57 18.41 -0.65
N GLY A 179 -11.07 19.47 -1.26
CA GLY A 179 -12.10 20.30 -0.68
C GLY A 179 -11.56 21.55 -0.01
N ARG A 180 -12.37 22.16 0.85
CA ARG A 180 -12.00 23.36 1.60
C ARG A 180 -11.52 22.99 2.98
N ASP A 181 -10.37 23.54 3.36
CA ASP A 181 -9.94 23.54 4.74
C ASP A 181 -10.88 24.49 5.50
N VAL A 182 -11.67 23.95 6.43
CA VAL A 182 -12.54 24.78 7.29
C VAL A 182 -11.71 25.11 8.53
N PRO A 183 -11.35 26.39 8.77
CA PRO A 183 -10.66 26.76 10.00
C PRO A 183 -11.49 26.30 11.19
N ALA A 184 -10.85 25.66 12.17
CA ALA A 184 -11.49 25.36 13.45
C ALA A 184 -11.95 26.68 14.08
N GLY A 185 -13.25 26.85 14.26
CA GLY A 185 -13.83 28.01 14.90
C GLY A 185 -13.55 28.06 16.41
#